data_4f0ff1be1736461d9ed1eed91e239f5f
#
_entry.id   4f0ff1be1736461d9ed1eed91e239f5f
#
_cell.length_a   1.000
_cell.length_b   1.000
_cell.length_c   1.000
_cell.angle_alpha   90.00
_cell.angle_beta   90.00
_cell.angle_gamma   90.00
#
_symmetry.space_group_name_H-M   'P 1'
#
loop_
_entity.id
_entity.type
_entity.pdbx_description
1 polymer ?
#
loop_
_entity_poly.entity_id
_entity_poly.type
_entity_poly.pdbx_seq_one_letter_code
_entity_poly.pdbx_strand_id
1 'polypeptide(L)'
;MPDWLSASSIAAFLSAVAAAAAAIAAWRAPISAARLADILRQQSQDVQEARRIKLNVFGAIMQDRAEIWSEDAVRALNLLDVAFIESSEVRACWSELYQALNTNPPPEHVIDERIRRLLKAMATDLGLANELRPDDFARVYFPRALVEDRNVRQLERKAALERLTGVTSPAANAVQMTDETPDKWPPKP
;
A
#
# COMPACT_ATOMS: atom_id res chain seq x y z
N MET A 1 -30.98 51.38 -62.31
CA MET A 1 -30.62 50.90 -60.95
C MET A 1 -30.08 49.50 -61.12
N PRO A 2 -28.93 49.15 -60.63
CA PRO A 2 -28.36 47.83 -60.90
C PRO A 2 -29.13 46.73 -60.15
N ASP A 3 -29.64 45.71 -60.88
CA ASP A 3 -30.48 44.59 -60.39
C ASP A 3 -29.75 43.55 -59.50
N TRP A 4 -28.53 43.83 -59.05
CA TRP A 4 -27.76 42.94 -58.20
C TRP A 4 -28.21 42.90 -56.74
N LEU A 5 -29.11 43.79 -56.34
CA LEU A 5 -29.76 43.82 -55.00
C LEU A 5 -31.15 43.16 -54.99
N SER A 6 -31.38 42.22 -55.91
CA SER A 6 -32.64 41.46 -55.81
C SER A 6 -32.68 40.63 -54.51
N ALA A 7 -33.90 40.46 -53.96
CA ALA A 7 -34.10 39.68 -52.74
C ALA A 7 -33.55 38.26 -52.86
N SER A 8 -33.54 37.70 -54.07
CA SER A 8 -32.96 36.40 -54.36
C SER A 8 -31.43 36.34 -54.20
N SER A 9 -30.71 37.40 -54.59
CA SER A 9 -29.26 37.49 -54.46
C SER A 9 -28.81 37.61 -53.00
N ILE A 10 -29.57 38.33 -52.17
CA ILE A 10 -29.35 38.46 -50.74
C ILE A 10 -29.60 37.14 -50.04
N ALA A 11 -30.69 36.43 -50.40
CA ALA A 11 -31.00 35.11 -49.84
C ALA A 11 -29.94 34.06 -50.20
N ALA A 12 -29.42 34.07 -51.41
CA ALA A 12 -28.36 33.17 -51.84
C ALA A 12 -27.03 33.45 -51.11
N PHE A 13 -26.70 34.71 -50.86
CA PHE A 13 -25.50 35.09 -50.11
C PHE A 13 -25.61 34.64 -48.62
N LEU A 14 -26.74 34.86 -47.97
CA LEU A 14 -26.99 34.42 -46.60
C LEU A 14 -26.92 32.90 -46.48
N SER A 15 -27.49 32.17 -47.44
CA SER A 15 -27.43 30.72 -47.51
C SER A 15 -25.97 30.20 -47.67
N ALA A 16 -25.16 30.84 -48.49
CA ALA A 16 -23.75 30.50 -48.67
C ALA A 16 -22.93 30.75 -47.41
N VAL A 17 -23.18 31.87 -46.69
CA VAL A 17 -22.51 32.17 -45.43
C VAL A 17 -22.92 31.15 -44.35
N ALA A 18 -24.18 30.79 -44.26
CA ALA A 18 -24.66 29.77 -43.32
C ALA A 18 -24.06 28.39 -43.61
N ALA A 19 -23.97 28.01 -44.87
CA ALA A 19 -23.34 26.76 -45.28
C ALA A 19 -21.82 26.71 -44.95
N ALA A 20 -21.12 27.81 -45.18
CA ALA A 20 -19.72 27.92 -44.83
C ALA A 20 -19.48 27.85 -43.32
N ALA A 21 -20.33 28.51 -42.52
CA ALA A 21 -20.26 28.46 -41.06
C ALA A 21 -20.55 27.02 -40.54
N ALA A 22 -21.54 26.35 -41.10
CA ALA A 22 -21.87 24.97 -40.77
C ALA A 22 -20.72 23.99 -41.12
N ALA A 23 -20.07 24.20 -42.27
CA ALA A 23 -18.92 23.37 -42.68
C ALA A 23 -17.72 23.57 -41.74
N ILE A 24 -17.44 24.80 -41.32
CA ILE A 24 -16.37 25.10 -40.36
C ILE A 24 -16.70 24.47 -38.99
N ALA A 25 -17.93 24.58 -38.51
CA ALA A 25 -18.38 23.98 -37.27
C ALA A 25 -18.28 22.43 -37.31
N ALA A 26 -18.73 21.82 -38.41
CA ALA A 26 -18.66 20.38 -38.62
C ALA A 26 -17.21 19.86 -38.65
N TRP A 27 -16.28 20.62 -39.15
CA TRP A 27 -14.85 20.25 -39.18
C TRP A 27 -14.17 20.42 -37.83
N ARG A 28 -14.56 21.44 -37.03
CA ARG A 28 -14.01 21.69 -35.68
C ARG A 28 -14.61 20.80 -34.60
N ALA A 29 -15.85 20.37 -34.75
CA ALA A 29 -16.56 19.54 -33.76
C ALA A 29 -15.80 18.23 -33.39
N PRO A 30 -15.29 17.43 -34.35
CA PRO A 30 -14.60 16.19 -34.01
C PRO A 30 -13.26 16.45 -33.27
N ILE A 31 -12.56 17.55 -33.59
CA ILE A 31 -11.29 17.89 -32.95
C ILE A 31 -11.52 18.28 -31.49
N SER A 32 -12.55 19.06 -31.18
CA SER A 32 -12.87 19.45 -29.82
C SER A 32 -13.40 18.28 -29.00
N ALA A 33 -14.20 17.40 -29.61
CA ALA A 33 -14.70 16.19 -28.97
C ALA A 33 -13.57 15.20 -28.65
N ALA A 34 -12.61 15.01 -29.54
CA ALA A 34 -11.44 14.17 -29.32
C ALA A 34 -10.59 14.71 -28.16
N ARG A 35 -10.30 16.00 -28.12
CA ARG A 35 -9.55 16.62 -27.03
C ARG A 35 -10.24 16.47 -25.68
N LEU A 36 -11.55 16.66 -25.60
CA LEU A 36 -12.32 16.48 -24.39
C LEU A 36 -12.29 15.02 -23.93
N ALA A 37 -12.46 14.10 -24.87
CA ALA A 37 -12.38 12.67 -24.60
C ALA A 37 -10.99 12.26 -24.04
N ASP A 38 -9.90 12.81 -24.60
CA ASP A 38 -8.54 12.56 -24.14
C ASP A 38 -8.33 13.10 -22.71
N ILE A 39 -8.79 14.32 -22.43
CA ILE A 39 -8.70 14.90 -21.08
C ILE A 39 -9.47 14.05 -20.04
N LEU A 40 -10.70 13.66 -20.36
CA LEU A 40 -11.53 12.83 -19.48
C LEU A 40 -10.92 11.44 -19.27
N ARG A 41 -10.32 10.87 -20.32
CA ARG A 41 -9.63 9.58 -20.24
C ARG A 41 -8.40 9.68 -19.34
N GLN A 42 -7.60 10.73 -19.48
CA GLN A 42 -6.43 10.97 -18.67
C GLN A 42 -6.78 11.15 -17.20
N GLN A 43 -7.79 11.99 -16.90
CA GLN A 43 -8.28 12.15 -15.52
C GLN A 43 -8.79 10.84 -14.92
N SER A 44 -9.51 10.03 -15.70
CA SER A 44 -9.96 8.71 -15.25
C SER A 44 -8.79 7.76 -14.97
N GLN A 45 -7.76 7.78 -15.79
CA GLN A 45 -6.55 6.97 -15.58
C GLN A 45 -5.79 7.38 -14.32
N ASP A 46 -5.62 8.68 -14.08
CA ASP A 46 -4.93 9.20 -12.88
C ASP A 46 -5.67 8.79 -11.59
N VAL A 47 -7.01 8.89 -11.58
CA VAL A 47 -7.84 8.45 -10.45
C VAL A 47 -7.72 6.94 -10.22
N GLN A 48 -7.74 6.14 -11.29
CA GLN A 48 -7.60 4.70 -11.19
C GLN A 48 -6.22 4.29 -10.68
N GLU A 49 -5.16 4.95 -11.13
CA GLU A 49 -3.80 4.67 -10.69
C GLU A 49 -3.61 5.05 -9.22
N ALA A 50 -4.10 6.22 -8.79
CA ALA A 50 -4.09 6.61 -7.38
C ALA A 50 -4.83 5.59 -6.50
N ARG A 51 -6.01 5.13 -6.93
CA ARG A 51 -6.76 4.09 -6.22
C ARG A 51 -6.00 2.77 -6.17
N ARG A 52 -5.32 2.38 -7.25
CA ARG A 52 -4.51 1.17 -7.31
C ARG A 52 -3.34 1.21 -6.32
N ILE A 53 -2.66 2.34 -6.22
CA ILE A 53 -1.58 2.55 -5.24
C ILE A 53 -2.14 2.40 -3.81
N LYS A 54 -3.26 3.04 -3.49
CA LYS A 54 -3.94 2.91 -2.19
C LYS A 54 -4.30 1.46 -1.88
N LEU A 55 -4.85 0.72 -2.84
CA LEU A 55 -5.20 -0.70 -2.68
C LEU A 55 -3.96 -1.58 -2.45
N ASN A 56 -2.86 -1.31 -3.13
CA ASN A 56 -1.61 -2.05 -2.94
C ASN A 56 -1.05 -1.84 -1.53
N VAL A 57 -1.03 -0.60 -1.04
CA VAL A 57 -0.59 -0.28 0.34
C VAL A 57 -1.51 -0.94 1.37
N PHE A 58 -2.83 -0.83 1.18
CA PHE A 58 -3.81 -1.49 2.05
C PHE A 58 -3.63 -3.01 2.06
N GLY A 59 -3.48 -3.63 0.88
CA GLY A 59 -3.28 -5.07 0.75
C GLY A 59 -2.01 -5.56 1.43
N ALA A 60 -0.89 -4.86 1.29
CA ALA A 60 0.37 -5.20 1.94
C ALA A 60 0.26 -5.14 3.47
N ILE A 61 -0.30 -4.06 4.02
CA ILE A 61 -0.50 -3.95 5.47
C ILE A 61 -1.50 -5.02 5.96
N MET A 62 -2.55 -5.31 5.20
CA MET A 62 -3.55 -6.32 5.53
C MET A 62 -2.96 -7.74 5.53
N GLN A 63 -2.04 -8.05 4.62
CA GLN A 63 -1.34 -9.33 4.56
C GLN A 63 -0.40 -9.51 5.76
N ASP A 64 0.36 -8.48 6.08
CA ASP A 64 1.41 -8.52 7.09
C ASP A 64 1.00 -7.97 8.46
N ARG A 65 -0.32 -7.82 8.70
CA ARG A 65 -0.84 -7.23 9.96
C ARG A 65 -0.44 -7.97 11.23
N ALA A 66 -0.16 -9.28 11.11
CA ALA A 66 0.39 -10.07 12.22
C ALA A 66 1.89 -9.84 12.43
N GLU A 67 2.56 -9.26 11.46
CA GLU A 67 4.00 -9.04 11.44
C GLU A 67 4.31 -7.68 10.84
N ILE A 68 3.84 -6.65 11.50
CA ILE A 68 3.99 -5.27 11.06
C ILE A 68 5.46 -4.83 10.91
N TRP A 69 6.38 -5.62 11.44
CA TRP A 69 7.83 -5.44 11.33
C TRP A 69 8.44 -6.11 10.09
N SER A 70 7.63 -6.79 9.26
CA SER A 70 8.09 -7.37 8.00
C SER A 70 8.60 -6.26 7.07
N GLU A 71 9.49 -6.62 6.16
CA GLU A 71 10.04 -5.65 5.20
C GLU A 71 8.94 -5.07 4.30
N ASP A 72 7.97 -5.88 3.91
CA ASP A 72 6.86 -5.47 3.05
C ASP A 72 5.88 -4.56 3.79
N ALA A 73 5.54 -4.86 5.05
CA ALA A 73 4.74 -3.96 5.89
C ALA A 73 5.44 -2.61 6.10
N VAL A 74 6.73 -2.62 6.42
CA VAL A 74 7.51 -1.39 6.62
C VAL A 74 7.55 -0.54 5.34
N ARG A 75 7.74 -1.16 4.17
CA ARG A 75 7.69 -0.45 2.88
C ARG A 75 6.31 0.17 2.64
N ALA A 76 5.24 -0.59 2.92
CA ALA A 76 3.87 -0.10 2.75
C ALA A 76 3.56 1.06 3.71
N LEU A 77 3.96 0.97 4.98
CA LEU A 77 3.80 2.02 5.98
C LEU A 77 4.55 3.31 5.58
N ASN A 78 5.76 3.20 5.02
CA ASN A 78 6.52 4.35 4.54
C ASN A 78 5.87 5.04 3.32
N LEU A 79 5.07 4.34 2.55
CA LEU A 79 4.33 4.90 1.42
C LEU A 79 2.97 5.50 1.80
N LEU A 80 2.50 5.26 3.02
CA LEU A 80 1.14 5.56 3.45
C LEU A 80 0.82 7.06 3.36
N ASP A 81 1.72 7.92 3.85
CA ASP A 81 1.53 9.38 3.82
C ASP A 81 1.39 9.92 2.39
N VAL A 82 2.07 9.32 1.43
CA VAL A 82 1.99 9.69 0.01
C VAL A 82 0.73 9.12 -0.64
N ALA A 83 0.43 7.85 -0.39
CA ALA A 83 -0.72 7.18 -0.99
C ALA A 83 -2.06 7.77 -0.50
N PHE A 84 -2.13 8.17 0.76
CA PHE A 84 -3.34 8.72 1.41
C PHE A 84 -3.21 10.19 1.76
N ILE A 85 -2.50 10.97 0.93
CA ILE A 85 -2.23 12.40 1.18
C ILE A 85 -3.51 13.22 1.41
N GLU A 86 -4.61 12.86 0.76
CA GLU A 86 -5.90 13.54 0.85
C GLU A 86 -6.74 13.07 2.05
N SER A 87 -6.40 11.95 2.68
CA SER A 87 -7.16 11.37 3.79
C SER A 87 -6.55 11.76 5.14
N SER A 88 -7.12 12.79 5.77
CA SER A 88 -6.67 13.23 7.10
C SER A 88 -6.88 12.17 8.19
N GLU A 89 -7.93 11.35 8.09
CA GLU A 89 -8.25 10.29 9.04
C GLU A 89 -7.20 9.17 8.99
N VAL A 90 -6.85 8.71 7.79
CA VAL A 90 -5.80 7.68 7.61
C VAL A 90 -4.46 8.17 8.15
N ARG A 91 -4.08 9.39 7.84
CA ARG A 91 -2.83 9.99 8.32
C ARG A 91 -2.81 10.18 9.85
N ALA A 92 -3.93 10.54 10.46
CA ALA A 92 -4.04 10.62 11.91
C ALA A 92 -3.85 9.24 12.56
N CYS A 93 -4.54 8.21 12.06
CA CYS A 93 -4.37 6.83 12.53
C CYS A 93 -2.94 6.33 12.34
N TRP A 94 -2.29 6.68 11.23
CA TRP A 94 -0.88 6.36 10.99
C TRP A 94 0.04 7.03 12.00
N SER A 95 -0.15 8.32 12.26
CA SER A 95 0.64 9.04 13.27
C SER A 95 0.53 8.40 14.65
N GLU A 96 -0.67 7.97 15.06
CA GLU A 96 -0.88 7.27 16.31
C GLU A 96 -0.17 5.90 16.35
N LEU A 97 -0.24 5.13 15.26
CA LEU A 97 0.47 3.85 15.15
C LEU A 97 1.97 4.06 15.20
N TYR A 98 2.49 5.03 14.45
CA TYR A 98 3.92 5.38 14.42
C TYR A 98 4.46 5.70 15.83
N GLN A 99 3.72 6.47 16.62
CA GLN A 99 4.09 6.76 18.01
C GLN A 99 4.16 5.50 18.86
N ALA A 100 3.20 4.58 18.71
CA ALA A 100 3.20 3.32 19.45
C ALA A 100 4.37 2.41 19.05
N LEU A 101 4.69 2.35 17.76
CA LEU A 101 5.81 1.57 17.24
C LEU A 101 7.17 2.07 17.75
N ASN A 102 7.30 3.38 18.00
CA ASN A 102 8.54 4.00 18.52
C ASN A 102 8.62 4.01 20.05
N THR A 103 7.64 3.48 20.77
CA THR A 103 7.69 3.34 22.23
C THR A 103 8.57 2.14 22.60
N ASN A 104 9.39 2.25 23.64
CA ASN A 104 10.27 1.19 24.08
C ASN A 104 10.00 0.80 25.56
N PRO A 105 9.55 -0.43 25.86
CA PRO A 105 9.13 -1.48 24.91
C PRO A 105 7.82 -1.13 24.21
N PRO A 106 7.61 -1.61 22.95
CA PRO A 106 6.39 -1.34 22.23
C PRO A 106 5.21 -2.09 22.87
N PRO A 107 4.07 -1.43 23.12
CA PRO A 107 2.91 -2.05 23.74
C PRO A 107 2.11 -2.86 22.71
N GLU A 108 2.34 -4.18 22.60
CA GLU A 108 1.79 -5.05 21.56
C GLU A 108 0.26 -4.92 21.41
N HIS A 109 -0.49 -4.94 22.52
CA HIS A 109 -1.97 -4.83 22.47
C HIS A 109 -2.45 -3.47 21.92
N VAL A 110 -1.70 -2.38 22.14
CA VAL A 110 -2.00 -1.05 21.60
C VAL A 110 -1.68 -1.02 20.11
N ILE A 111 -0.58 -1.66 19.70
CA ILE A 111 -0.19 -1.75 18.28
C ILE A 111 -1.27 -2.45 17.49
N ASP A 112 -1.75 -3.61 17.95
CA ASP A 112 -2.81 -4.38 17.29
C ASP A 112 -4.12 -3.58 17.15
N GLU A 113 -4.49 -2.82 18.18
CA GLU A 113 -5.67 -1.97 18.11
C GLU A 113 -5.48 -0.85 17.07
N ARG A 114 -4.31 -0.21 17.06
CA ARG A 114 -4.01 0.89 16.13
C ARG A 114 -3.90 0.42 14.69
N ILE A 115 -3.35 -0.77 14.45
CA ILE A 115 -3.34 -1.39 13.11
C ILE A 115 -4.78 -1.61 12.63
N ARG A 116 -5.67 -2.13 13.46
CA ARG A 116 -7.09 -2.32 13.10
C ARG A 116 -7.79 -0.99 12.80
N ARG A 117 -7.52 0.06 13.59
CA ARG A 117 -8.06 1.41 13.34
C ARG A 117 -7.56 1.97 12.03
N LEU A 118 -6.26 1.86 11.76
CA LEU A 118 -5.65 2.29 10.51
C LEU A 118 -6.27 1.57 9.30
N LEU A 119 -6.35 0.24 9.34
CA LEU A 119 -6.96 -0.57 8.28
C LEU A 119 -8.43 -0.20 8.04
N LYS A 120 -9.19 0.08 9.11
CA LYS A 120 -10.58 0.54 9.00
C LYS A 120 -10.66 1.91 8.32
N ALA A 121 -9.81 2.86 8.70
CA ALA A 121 -9.77 4.19 8.07
C ALA A 121 -9.40 4.09 6.59
N MET A 122 -8.41 3.26 6.24
CA MET A 122 -8.03 3.00 4.84
C MET A 122 -9.16 2.35 4.04
N ALA A 123 -9.86 1.37 4.62
CA ALA A 123 -11.02 0.73 4.00
C ALA A 123 -12.15 1.74 3.75
N THR A 124 -12.36 2.68 4.67
CA THR A 124 -13.35 3.76 4.51
C THR A 124 -12.97 4.68 3.35
N ASP A 125 -11.72 5.13 3.27
CA ASP A 125 -11.22 5.98 2.17
C ASP A 125 -11.32 5.28 0.80
N LEU A 126 -11.11 3.97 0.77
CA LEU A 126 -11.24 3.14 -0.44
C LEU A 126 -12.70 2.82 -0.82
N GLY A 127 -13.68 3.15 0.03
CA GLY A 127 -15.09 2.80 -0.16
C GLY A 127 -15.42 1.34 0.13
N LEU A 128 -14.54 0.61 0.85
CA LEU A 128 -14.69 -0.81 1.20
C LEU A 128 -15.35 -1.03 2.57
N ALA A 129 -15.66 0.03 3.31
CA ALA A 129 -16.15 -0.05 4.69
C ALA A 129 -17.45 -0.84 4.85
N ASN A 130 -18.30 -0.88 3.82
CA ASN A 130 -19.56 -1.62 3.83
C ASN A 130 -19.39 -3.10 3.44
N GLU A 131 -18.27 -3.46 2.84
CA GLU A 131 -17.98 -4.81 2.36
C GLU A 131 -17.15 -5.61 3.37
N LEU A 132 -16.34 -4.92 4.19
CA LEU A 132 -15.46 -5.53 5.19
C LEU A 132 -16.08 -5.43 6.59
N ARG A 133 -16.07 -6.55 7.31
CA ARG A 133 -16.52 -6.63 8.71
C ARG A 133 -15.36 -6.28 9.65
N PRO A 134 -15.64 -5.72 10.85
CA PRO A 134 -14.58 -5.47 11.84
C PRO A 134 -13.73 -6.70 12.16
N ASP A 135 -14.34 -7.90 12.16
CA ASP A 135 -13.66 -9.17 12.42
C ASP A 135 -12.67 -9.56 11.31
N ASP A 136 -12.86 -9.06 10.07
CA ASP A 136 -11.95 -9.36 8.96
C ASP A 136 -10.58 -8.73 9.18
N PHE A 137 -10.52 -7.61 9.89
CA PHE A 137 -9.26 -6.97 10.27
C PHE A 137 -8.53 -7.70 11.40
N ALA A 138 -9.27 -8.44 12.24
CA ALA A 138 -8.71 -9.18 13.37
C ALA A 138 -8.32 -10.62 12.99
N ARG A 139 -8.96 -11.20 11.96
CA ARG A 139 -8.77 -12.60 11.59
C ARG A 139 -7.46 -12.78 10.84
N VAL A 140 -6.45 -13.28 11.53
CA VAL A 140 -5.14 -13.62 10.96
C VAL A 140 -5.02 -15.13 10.83
N TYR A 141 -4.70 -15.59 9.62
CA TYR A 141 -4.30 -16.99 9.41
C TYR A 141 -2.77 -17.06 9.40
N PHE A 142 -2.23 -17.74 10.42
CA PHE A 142 -0.79 -17.92 10.57
C PHE A 142 -0.50 -19.41 10.80
N PRO A 143 -0.08 -20.17 9.78
CA PRO A 143 0.17 -21.59 9.90
C PRO A 143 1.37 -21.87 10.82
N ARG A 144 1.25 -22.93 11.66
CA ARG A 144 2.31 -23.31 12.61
C ARG A 144 3.67 -23.52 11.94
N ALA A 145 3.69 -24.13 10.78
CA ALA A 145 4.93 -24.37 10.04
C ALA A 145 5.67 -23.05 9.72
N LEU A 146 4.95 -21.97 9.43
CA LEU A 146 5.55 -20.67 9.17
C LEU A 146 6.14 -20.04 10.45
N VAL A 147 5.52 -20.29 11.61
CA VAL A 147 6.05 -19.85 12.92
C VAL A 147 7.36 -20.56 13.22
N GLU A 148 7.40 -21.86 13.01
CA GLU A 148 8.59 -22.69 13.23
C GLU A 148 9.75 -22.27 12.32
N ASP A 149 9.50 -22.11 11.02
CA ASP A 149 10.49 -21.62 10.06
C ASP A 149 11.04 -20.24 10.45
N ARG A 150 10.19 -19.37 10.93
CA ARG A 150 10.58 -18.03 11.37
C ARG A 150 11.46 -18.09 12.61
N ASN A 151 11.08 -18.88 13.60
CA ASN A 151 11.88 -19.07 14.82
C ASN A 151 13.28 -19.60 14.48
N VAL A 152 13.38 -20.56 13.56
CA VAL A 152 14.65 -21.08 13.07
C VAL A 152 15.48 -19.96 12.43
N ARG A 153 14.92 -19.19 11.51
CA ARG A 153 15.62 -18.06 10.86
C ARG A 153 16.06 -16.99 11.86
N GLN A 154 15.25 -16.69 12.88
CA GLN A 154 15.65 -15.75 13.93
C GLN A 154 16.83 -16.26 14.75
N LEU A 155 16.83 -17.55 15.12
CA LEU A 155 17.94 -18.18 15.82
C LEU A 155 19.22 -18.19 14.97
N GLU A 156 19.11 -18.49 13.69
CA GLU A 156 20.24 -18.44 12.75
C GLU A 156 20.82 -17.03 12.62
N ARG A 157 19.95 -16.01 12.48
CA ARG A 157 20.37 -14.60 12.43
C ARG A 157 21.06 -14.18 13.74
N LYS A 158 20.50 -14.58 14.88
CA LYS A 158 21.09 -14.29 16.20
C LYS A 158 22.47 -14.94 16.33
N ALA A 159 22.59 -16.22 15.99
CA ALA A 159 23.86 -16.92 16.00
C ALA A 159 24.89 -16.30 15.04
N ALA A 160 24.45 -15.85 13.86
CA ALA A 160 25.32 -15.15 12.91
C ALA A 160 25.82 -13.80 13.46
N LEU A 161 24.93 -13.03 14.10
CA LEU A 161 25.30 -11.76 14.75
C LEU A 161 26.28 -11.99 15.91
N GLU A 162 26.04 -12.98 16.76
CA GLU A 162 26.93 -13.33 17.87
C GLU A 162 28.34 -13.71 17.37
N ARG A 163 28.44 -14.45 16.26
CA ARG A 163 29.73 -14.78 15.62
C ARG A 163 30.45 -13.53 15.08
N LEU A 164 29.70 -12.59 14.49
CA LEU A 164 30.27 -11.36 13.92
C LEU A 164 30.69 -10.35 15.00
N THR A 165 29.94 -10.26 16.10
CA THR A 165 30.22 -9.31 17.19
C THR A 165 31.21 -9.82 18.21
N GLY A 166 31.62 -11.08 18.12
CA GLY A 166 32.55 -11.72 19.08
C GLY A 166 31.97 -11.86 20.50
N VAL A 167 30.68 -11.61 20.66
CA VAL A 167 29.96 -11.80 21.93
C VAL A 167 29.52 -13.25 21.98
N THR A 168 30.37 -14.10 22.51
CA THR A 168 30.01 -15.51 22.84
C THR A 168 28.94 -15.46 23.94
N SER A 169 27.75 -15.98 23.63
CA SER A 169 26.68 -16.15 24.63
C SER A 169 27.20 -17.07 25.77
N PRO A 170 26.98 -16.70 27.04
CA PRO A 170 27.49 -17.54 28.17
C PRO A 170 26.94 -18.99 28.15
N ALA A 171 25.89 -19.28 27.42
CA ALA A 171 25.35 -20.64 27.25
C ALA A 171 26.23 -21.55 26.41
N ALA A 172 27.07 -21.03 25.51
CA ALA A 172 28.00 -21.85 24.71
C ALA A 172 29.21 -22.34 25.51
N ASN A 173 29.60 -21.62 26.58
CA ASN A 173 30.66 -22.03 27.47
C ASN A 173 30.24 -23.11 28.49
N ALA A 174 28.93 -23.27 28.74
CA ALA A 174 28.45 -24.29 29.69
C ALA A 174 28.51 -25.72 29.12
N VAL A 175 28.50 -25.89 27.79
CA VAL A 175 28.58 -27.21 27.14
C VAL A 175 30.02 -27.72 26.98
N GLN A 176 31.03 -26.84 27.06
CA GLN A 176 32.43 -27.24 26.92
C GLN A 176 33.10 -27.67 28.24
N MET A 177 32.43 -27.51 29.40
CA MET A 177 33.01 -27.89 30.71
C MET A 177 32.59 -29.29 31.24
N THR A 178 31.92 -30.11 30.44
CA THR A 178 31.53 -31.46 30.86
C THR A 178 32.19 -32.59 30.05
N ASP A 179 33.34 -32.34 29.42
CA ASP A 179 34.16 -33.40 28.83
C ASP A 179 35.31 -33.80 29.78
N GLU A 180 34.95 -33.93 31.06
CA GLU A 180 35.78 -34.76 31.96
C GLU A 180 35.36 -36.23 31.76
N THR A 181 36.14 -36.93 30.99
CA THR A 181 36.15 -38.39 30.89
C THR A 181 36.17 -39.01 32.28
N PRO A 182 35.20 -39.86 32.63
CA PRO A 182 35.35 -40.74 33.79
C PRO A 182 36.26 -41.87 33.38
N ASP A 183 37.56 -41.68 33.63
CA ASP A 183 38.52 -42.80 33.60
C ASP A 183 38.28 -43.69 34.82
N LYS A 184 38.19 -44.96 34.56
CA LYS A 184 38.18 -46.11 35.47
C LYS A 184 36.85 -46.83 35.77
N TRP A 185 36.56 -47.70 34.87
CA TRP A 185 35.86 -48.93 35.16
C TRP A 185 36.58 -50.09 34.42
N PRO A 186 36.89 -51.24 35.01
CA PRO A 186 36.37 -51.87 36.24
C PRO A 186 37.47 -52.12 37.30
N PRO A 187 37.11 -52.45 38.58
CA PRO A 187 38.07 -52.98 39.56
C PRO A 187 38.42 -54.45 39.24
N LYS A 188 39.73 -54.74 39.26
CA LYS A 188 40.23 -56.12 39.12
C LYS A 188 39.98 -56.93 40.37
N PRO A 189 39.78 -58.27 40.22
CA PRO A 189 39.51 -59.22 41.28
C PRO A 189 40.62 -59.40 42.32
#